data_b0bd319cd87b613f289b63014f7a19cf
#
_entry.id   b0bd319cd87b613f289b63014f7a19cf
#
_cell.length_a   1.000
_cell.length_b   1.000
_cell.length_c   1.000
_cell.angle_alpha   90.00
_cell.angle_beta   90.00
_cell.angle_gamma   90.00
#
_symmetry.space_group_name_H-M   'P 1'
#
loop_
_entity.id
_entity.type
_entity.pdbx_description
1 polymer ?
#
loop_
_entity_poly.entity_id
_entity_poly.type
_entity_poly.pdbx_seq_one_letter_code
_entity_poly.pdbx_strand_id
1 'polypeptide(L)'
;MKINLKEVSVFLSAILLAGSYAVAQNPYRWTDELELLKRVDKLPEYRTGSYVEQFSSYDRTGGNDDGFAGTYSFLRKEGDKLVIAEMEGPGVINRIWTPTPTDNMLYFYFDGQKEPGLKIKFSDLFSGKVYPFTKPVCGNEIGGFYCYLPITYK
;
A
#
# COMPACT_ATOMS: atom_id res chain seq x y z
N MET A 1 59.21 10.01 18.17
CA MET A 1 58.13 9.09 17.81
C MET A 1 57.67 9.51 16.38
N LYS A 2 57.99 8.70 15.36
CA LYS A 2 57.56 9.01 13.95
C LYS A 2 56.22 8.34 13.73
N ILE A 3 55.19 9.10 13.55
CA ILE A 3 53.84 8.59 13.20
C ILE A 3 53.87 8.28 11.73
N ASN A 4 53.55 7.03 11.38
CA ASN A 4 53.51 6.56 10.00
C ASN A 4 52.22 7.01 9.33
N LEU A 5 52.32 7.99 8.44
CA LEU A 5 51.20 8.62 7.75
C LEU A 5 50.30 7.63 6.95
N LYS A 6 50.84 6.45 6.63
CA LYS A 6 50.03 5.40 5.91
C LYS A 6 48.98 4.77 6.83
N GLU A 7 49.27 4.57 8.11
CA GLU A 7 48.31 4.02 9.06
C GLU A 7 47.17 4.97 9.41
N VAL A 8 47.48 6.28 9.46
CA VAL A 8 46.49 7.33 9.69
C VAL A 8 45.50 7.42 8.51
N SER A 9 45.97 7.22 7.27
CA SER A 9 45.14 7.24 6.08
C SER A 9 44.16 6.06 6.04
N VAL A 10 44.59 4.87 6.47
CA VAL A 10 43.72 3.68 6.52
C VAL A 10 42.64 3.81 7.58
N PHE A 11 42.97 4.40 8.75
CA PHE A 11 41.99 4.65 9.81
C PHE A 11 40.98 5.71 9.42
N LEU A 12 41.38 6.78 8.76
CA LEU A 12 40.45 7.82 8.27
C LEU A 12 39.51 7.28 7.19
N SER A 13 40.03 6.42 6.30
CA SER A 13 39.21 5.79 5.25
C SER A 13 38.20 4.80 5.84
N ALA A 14 38.55 4.07 6.92
CA ALA A 14 37.65 3.15 7.60
C ALA A 14 36.51 3.91 8.34
N ILE A 15 36.81 5.09 8.91
CA ILE A 15 35.80 5.93 9.58
C ILE A 15 34.85 6.57 8.53
N LEU A 16 35.34 6.96 7.37
CA LEU A 16 34.51 7.50 6.27
C LEU A 16 33.61 6.42 5.63
N LEU A 17 34.05 5.16 5.61
CA LEU A 17 33.23 4.04 5.11
C LEU A 17 32.19 3.58 6.14
N ALA A 18 32.44 3.72 7.44
CA ALA A 18 31.46 3.38 8.50
C ALA A 18 30.33 4.43 8.61
N GLY A 19 30.51 5.65 8.07
CA GLY A 19 29.48 6.69 8.09
C GLY A 19 28.42 6.59 6.98
N SER A 20 28.55 5.63 6.05
CA SER A 20 27.69 5.55 4.86
C SER A 20 26.59 4.48 4.95
N TYR A 21 26.47 3.78 6.06
CA TYR A 21 25.29 2.97 6.34
C TYR A 21 24.23 3.85 7.00
N ALA A 22 23.77 4.88 6.30
CA ALA A 22 22.43 5.38 6.51
C ALA A 22 21.52 4.22 6.10
N VAL A 23 21.09 3.40 7.06
CA VAL A 23 19.96 2.51 6.89
C VAL A 23 18.86 3.40 6.33
N ALA A 24 18.49 3.20 5.09
CA ALA A 24 17.27 3.79 4.54
C ALA A 24 16.15 3.29 5.44
N GLN A 25 15.81 4.07 6.44
CA GLN A 25 14.66 3.81 7.29
C GLN A 25 13.49 3.79 6.32
N ASN A 26 12.80 2.66 6.25
CA ASN A 26 11.57 2.57 5.48
C ASN A 26 10.63 3.64 6.07
N PRO A 27 10.41 4.78 5.38
CA PRO A 27 9.71 5.91 5.96
C PRO A 27 8.22 5.64 6.19
N TYR A 28 7.70 4.52 5.67
CA TYR A 28 6.29 4.21 5.73
C TYR A 28 6.04 2.90 6.48
N ARG A 29 5.61 3.04 7.73
CA ARG A 29 5.03 1.93 8.49
C ARG A 29 3.51 2.06 8.45
N TRP A 30 2.80 0.93 8.30
CA TRP A 30 1.33 0.94 8.39
C TRP A 30 0.83 1.54 9.72
N THR A 31 1.60 1.40 10.81
CA THR A 31 1.34 2.01 12.12
C THR A 31 1.35 3.53 12.07
N ASP A 32 2.28 4.11 11.30
CA ASP A 32 2.40 5.57 11.15
C ASP A 32 1.20 6.11 10.36
N GLU A 33 0.78 5.41 9.32
CA GLU A 33 -0.42 5.75 8.55
C GLU A 33 -1.69 5.60 9.41
N LEU A 34 -1.77 4.56 10.25
CA LEU A 34 -2.89 4.40 11.18
C LEU A 34 -2.94 5.51 12.23
N GLU A 35 -1.79 5.98 12.73
CA GLU A 35 -1.73 7.12 13.64
C GLU A 35 -2.15 8.44 12.94
N LEU A 36 -1.83 8.60 11.66
CA LEU A 36 -2.29 9.77 10.90
C LEU A 36 -3.82 9.84 10.78
N LEU A 37 -4.54 8.72 10.77
CA LEU A 37 -6.01 8.72 10.78
C LEU A 37 -6.60 9.39 12.02
N LYS A 38 -5.84 9.46 13.12
CA LYS A 38 -6.25 10.11 14.39
C LYS A 38 -5.81 11.59 14.45
N ARG A 39 -4.91 12.00 13.59
CA ARG A 39 -4.28 13.32 13.58
C ARG A 39 -5.01 14.28 12.65
N VAL A 40 -6.23 14.67 13.01
CA VAL A 40 -7.03 15.65 12.24
C VAL A 40 -6.32 17.02 12.10
N ASP A 41 -5.41 17.34 13.00
CA ASP A 41 -4.55 18.53 12.95
C ASP A 41 -3.57 18.48 11.75
N LYS A 42 -3.27 17.29 11.23
CA LYS A 42 -2.36 17.07 10.10
C LYS A 42 -3.06 17.03 8.73
N LEU A 43 -4.39 16.96 8.68
CA LEU A 43 -5.13 16.91 7.42
C LEU A 43 -4.88 18.10 6.49
N PRO A 44 -4.70 19.36 6.98
CA PRO A 44 -4.43 20.49 6.12
C PRO A 44 -2.99 20.56 5.61
N GLU A 45 -2.07 19.72 6.11
CA GLU A 45 -0.66 19.76 5.70
C GLU A 45 -0.53 19.29 4.25
N TYR A 46 -0.01 20.20 3.41
CA TYR A 46 0.30 19.86 2.02
C TYR A 46 1.57 18.99 1.96
N ARG A 47 1.46 17.80 1.39
CA ARG A 47 2.56 16.85 1.21
C ARG A 47 3.14 17.01 -0.19
N THR A 48 4.23 17.77 -0.29
CA THR A 48 4.95 17.95 -1.56
C THR A 48 5.42 16.62 -2.12
N GLY A 49 5.19 16.40 -3.42
CA GLY A 49 5.59 15.17 -4.12
C GLY A 49 4.67 13.97 -3.90
N SER A 50 3.58 14.15 -3.16
CA SER A 50 2.55 13.11 -3.03
C SER A 50 1.42 13.36 -4.02
N TYR A 51 0.89 12.29 -4.59
CA TYR A 51 -0.30 12.32 -5.45
C TYR A 51 -1.26 11.19 -5.04
N VAL A 52 -2.52 11.31 -5.43
CA VAL A 52 -3.56 10.34 -5.11
C VAL A 52 -4.11 9.77 -6.42
N GLU A 53 -4.16 8.46 -6.50
CA GLU A 53 -4.73 7.73 -7.62
C GLU A 53 -5.89 6.85 -7.15
N GLN A 54 -6.74 6.46 -8.09
CA GLN A 54 -7.84 5.54 -7.86
C GLN A 54 -7.91 4.51 -8.98
N PHE A 55 -7.94 3.25 -8.60
CA PHE A 55 -8.34 2.14 -9.48
C PHE A 55 -9.80 1.83 -9.22
N SER A 56 -10.63 1.89 -10.25
CA SER A 56 -12.06 1.62 -10.13
C SER A 56 -12.64 1.05 -11.42
N SER A 57 -13.86 0.54 -11.34
CA SER A 57 -14.60 -0.05 -12.46
C SER A 57 -15.36 0.98 -13.30
N TYR A 58 -14.99 2.26 -13.26
CA TYR A 58 -15.67 3.30 -14.05
C TYR A 58 -15.56 3.05 -15.55
N ASP A 59 -16.59 3.43 -16.29
CA ASP A 59 -16.58 3.34 -17.75
C ASP A 59 -15.63 4.36 -18.37
N ARG A 60 -14.50 3.87 -18.88
CA ARG A 60 -13.43 4.69 -19.47
C ARG A 60 -13.80 5.33 -20.80
N THR A 61 -14.92 4.94 -21.40
CA THR A 61 -15.45 5.53 -22.63
C THR A 61 -16.32 6.76 -22.36
N GLY A 62 -16.64 7.05 -21.10
CA GLY A 62 -17.57 8.10 -20.70
C GLY A 62 -19.04 7.70 -20.80
N GLY A 63 -19.33 6.41 -21.00
CA GLY A 63 -20.67 5.83 -20.94
C GLY A 63 -21.13 5.59 -19.50
N ASN A 64 -21.99 4.62 -19.30
CA ASN A 64 -22.59 4.29 -17.99
C ASN A 64 -22.49 2.80 -17.64
N ASP A 65 -21.38 2.15 -18.01
CA ASP A 65 -21.07 0.77 -17.61
C ASP A 65 -20.08 0.76 -16.45
N ASP A 66 -20.42 1.37 -15.33
CA ASP A 66 -19.58 1.54 -14.15
C ASP A 66 -19.45 0.27 -13.30
N GLY A 67 -19.19 -0.86 -13.94
CA GLY A 67 -18.94 -2.14 -13.30
C GLY A 67 -20.13 -3.09 -13.23
N PHE A 68 -21.32 -2.69 -13.68
CA PHE A 68 -22.51 -3.53 -13.66
C PHE A 68 -22.37 -4.77 -14.58
N ALA A 69 -21.81 -4.59 -15.77
CA ALA A 69 -21.50 -5.68 -16.69
C ALA A 69 -20.14 -6.36 -16.40
N GLY A 70 -19.33 -5.83 -15.51
CA GLY A 70 -18.00 -6.32 -15.19
C GLY A 70 -16.91 -5.98 -16.22
N THR A 71 -17.23 -5.22 -17.26
CA THR A 71 -16.32 -4.89 -18.37
C THR A 71 -15.04 -4.21 -17.90
N TYR A 72 -15.16 -3.26 -16.98
CA TYR A 72 -14.04 -2.46 -16.45
C TYR A 72 -13.61 -2.87 -15.04
N SER A 73 -14.02 -4.05 -14.58
CA SER A 73 -13.72 -4.52 -13.21
C SER A 73 -12.28 -4.97 -13.00
N PHE A 74 -11.47 -4.99 -14.05
CA PHE A 74 -10.06 -5.38 -13.99
C PHE A 74 -9.24 -4.65 -15.07
N LEU A 75 -7.93 -4.58 -14.86
CA LEU A 75 -6.99 -4.01 -15.82
C LEU A 75 -6.65 -5.01 -16.94
N ARG A 76 -6.37 -6.27 -16.55
CA ARG A 76 -6.00 -7.36 -17.46
C ARG A 76 -6.19 -8.72 -16.79
N LYS A 77 -6.09 -9.77 -17.60
CA LYS A 77 -6.06 -11.16 -17.14
C LYS A 77 -4.63 -11.68 -17.12
N GLU A 78 -4.26 -12.40 -16.07
CA GLU A 78 -3.02 -13.14 -15.94
C GLU A 78 -3.33 -14.58 -15.51
N GLY A 79 -3.33 -15.50 -16.50
CA GLY A 79 -3.79 -16.85 -16.28
C GLY A 79 -5.27 -16.90 -15.88
N ASP A 80 -5.55 -17.46 -14.72
CA ASP A 80 -6.88 -17.52 -14.10
C ASP A 80 -7.23 -16.31 -13.22
N LYS A 81 -6.31 -15.37 -13.06
CA LYS A 81 -6.45 -14.18 -12.19
C LYS A 81 -6.82 -12.94 -12.98
N LEU A 82 -7.56 -12.06 -12.30
CA LEU A 82 -7.87 -10.71 -12.78
C LEU A 82 -7.02 -9.71 -11.99
N VAL A 83 -6.21 -8.93 -12.69
CA VAL A 83 -5.45 -7.84 -12.09
C VAL A 83 -6.38 -6.63 -11.97
N ILE A 84 -6.69 -6.22 -10.76
CA ILE A 84 -7.64 -5.12 -10.49
C ILE A 84 -6.94 -3.79 -10.19
N ALA A 85 -5.70 -3.83 -9.72
CA ALA A 85 -4.87 -2.65 -9.48
C ALA A 85 -3.40 -2.99 -9.64
N GLU A 86 -2.60 -2.03 -10.07
CA GLU A 86 -1.15 -2.11 -10.16
C GLU A 86 -0.58 -0.73 -9.86
N MET A 87 0.28 -0.65 -8.86
CA MET A 87 0.75 0.62 -8.31
C MET A 87 2.27 0.60 -8.20
N GLU A 88 2.88 1.70 -8.60
CA GLU A 88 4.30 1.94 -8.36
C GLU A 88 4.49 2.58 -6.99
N GLY A 89 5.50 2.09 -6.26
CA GLY A 89 5.80 2.55 -4.92
C GLY A 89 6.91 3.60 -4.85
N PRO A 90 7.18 4.11 -3.65
CA PRO A 90 6.51 3.78 -2.39
C PRO A 90 5.12 4.43 -2.25
N GLY A 91 4.19 3.70 -1.63
CA GLY A 91 2.84 4.21 -1.47
C GLY A 91 2.02 3.51 -0.38
N VAL A 92 0.77 3.93 -0.27
CA VAL A 92 -0.20 3.35 0.65
C VAL A 92 -1.59 3.27 0.03
N ILE A 93 -2.22 2.12 0.18
CA ILE A 93 -3.64 1.94 -0.15
C ILE A 93 -4.43 2.40 1.07
N ASN A 94 -5.09 3.55 0.97
CA ASN A 94 -5.84 4.15 2.08
C ASN A 94 -7.30 3.70 2.14
N ARG A 95 -7.83 3.16 1.04
CA ARG A 95 -9.22 2.74 0.97
C ARG A 95 -9.43 1.63 -0.04
N ILE A 96 -10.16 0.60 0.37
CA ILE A 96 -10.78 -0.37 -0.53
C ILE A 96 -12.29 -0.30 -0.28
N TRP A 97 -13.07 -0.16 -1.34
CA TRP A 97 -14.51 -0.05 -1.26
C TRP A 97 -15.19 -0.82 -2.40
N THR A 98 -16.35 -1.40 -2.12
CA THR A 98 -17.20 -2.03 -3.12
C THR A 98 -18.66 -2.00 -2.66
N PRO A 99 -19.63 -1.88 -3.58
CA PRO A 99 -21.03 -2.05 -3.24
C PRO A 99 -21.37 -3.51 -2.88
N THR A 100 -20.67 -4.47 -3.48
CA THR A 100 -20.94 -5.90 -3.28
C THR A 100 -19.64 -6.72 -3.46
N PRO A 101 -19.05 -7.23 -2.37
CA PRO A 101 -17.88 -8.11 -2.48
C PRO A 101 -18.30 -9.50 -2.92
N THR A 102 -17.42 -10.19 -3.63
CA THR A 102 -17.55 -11.61 -3.96
C THR A 102 -16.78 -12.47 -2.95
N ASP A 103 -16.97 -13.79 -3.00
CA ASP A 103 -16.18 -14.77 -2.23
C ASP A 103 -14.87 -15.17 -2.92
N ASN A 104 -14.53 -14.51 -4.02
CA ASN A 104 -13.25 -14.75 -4.69
C ASN A 104 -12.07 -14.38 -3.82
N MET A 105 -10.95 -15.07 -4.04
CA MET A 105 -9.70 -14.78 -3.34
C MET A 105 -9.05 -13.52 -3.90
N LEU A 106 -8.72 -12.60 -3.01
CA LEU A 106 -7.91 -11.42 -3.29
C LEU A 106 -6.46 -11.71 -2.90
N TYR A 107 -5.54 -11.38 -3.78
CA TYR A 107 -4.10 -11.58 -3.61
C TYR A 107 -3.39 -10.24 -3.73
N PHE A 108 -2.56 -9.91 -2.75
CA PHE A 108 -1.69 -8.73 -2.79
C PHE A 108 -0.24 -9.19 -2.95
N TYR A 109 0.38 -8.78 -4.03
CA TYR A 109 1.80 -8.98 -4.28
C TYR A 109 2.52 -7.67 -4.03
N PHE A 110 3.49 -7.66 -3.13
CA PHE A 110 4.23 -6.48 -2.74
C PHE A 110 5.65 -6.52 -3.27
N ASP A 111 6.18 -5.38 -3.67
CA ASP A 111 7.61 -5.15 -3.87
C ASP A 111 8.28 -6.19 -4.78
N GLY A 112 7.61 -6.60 -5.85
CA GLY A 112 8.10 -7.59 -6.82
C GLY A 112 8.15 -9.04 -6.32
N GLN A 113 7.50 -9.35 -5.21
CA GLN A 113 7.43 -10.72 -4.67
C GLN A 113 6.67 -11.65 -5.62
N LYS A 114 7.16 -12.89 -5.75
CA LYS A 114 6.50 -13.94 -6.56
C LYS A 114 5.29 -14.55 -5.84
N GLU A 115 5.34 -14.61 -4.52
CA GLU A 115 4.25 -15.09 -3.68
C GLU A 115 3.47 -13.93 -3.09
N PRO A 116 2.14 -14.06 -2.90
CA PRO A 116 1.35 -13.00 -2.31
C PRO A 116 1.70 -12.82 -0.83
N GLY A 117 2.01 -11.60 -0.44
CA GLY A 117 2.23 -11.23 0.97
C GLY A 117 0.92 -11.19 1.78
N LEU A 118 -0.22 -11.02 1.10
CA LEU A 118 -1.55 -11.10 1.71
C LEU A 118 -2.49 -11.87 0.77
N LYS A 119 -3.25 -12.81 1.36
CA LYS A 119 -4.27 -13.58 0.69
C LYS A 119 -5.52 -13.65 1.57
N ILE A 120 -6.64 -13.16 1.06
CA ILE A 120 -7.89 -13.06 1.82
C ILE A 120 -9.09 -13.19 0.88
N LYS A 121 -10.21 -13.76 1.34
CA LYS A 121 -11.46 -13.63 0.59
C LYS A 121 -11.89 -12.17 0.53
N PHE A 122 -12.38 -11.72 -0.62
CA PHE A 122 -12.79 -10.33 -0.76
C PHE A 122 -13.92 -9.96 0.19
N SER A 123 -14.87 -10.88 0.43
CA SER A 123 -15.92 -10.67 1.45
C SER A 123 -15.37 -10.62 2.88
N ASP A 124 -14.33 -11.39 3.21
CA ASP A 124 -13.73 -11.41 4.54
C ASP A 124 -12.99 -10.11 4.87
N LEU A 125 -12.44 -9.43 3.85
CA LEU A 125 -11.79 -8.13 4.01
C LEU A 125 -12.71 -7.10 4.71
N PHE A 126 -14.01 -7.21 4.48
CA PHE A 126 -15.02 -6.29 5.01
C PHE A 126 -15.85 -6.86 6.15
N SER A 127 -15.62 -8.10 6.55
CA SER A 127 -16.41 -8.77 7.59
C SER A 127 -16.25 -8.12 8.96
N GLY A 128 -15.16 -7.40 9.20
CA GLY A 128 -14.79 -6.85 10.49
C GLY A 128 -14.38 -7.90 11.53
N LYS A 129 -14.15 -9.15 11.10
CA LYS A 129 -13.88 -10.32 11.98
C LYS A 129 -12.49 -10.92 11.76
N VAL A 130 -11.86 -10.67 10.63
CA VAL A 130 -10.57 -11.24 10.25
C VAL A 130 -9.45 -10.24 10.57
N TYR A 131 -8.59 -10.57 11.53
CA TYR A 131 -7.46 -9.71 11.88
C TYR A 131 -6.48 -9.57 10.69
N PRO A 132 -5.97 -8.35 10.40
CA PRO A 132 -6.19 -7.07 11.07
C PRO A 132 -7.42 -6.28 10.57
N PHE A 133 -8.20 -6.82 9.66
CA PHE A 133 -9.38 -6.20 9.03
C PHE A 133 -10.60 -6.23 9.96
N THR A 134 -10.52 -5.47 11.02
CA THR A 134 -11.54 -5.45 12.08
C THR A 134 -12.28 -4.12 12.15
N LYS A 135 -13.46 -4.11 12.79
CA LYS A 135 -14.20 -2.87 13.07
C LYS A 135 -13.40 -1.97 14.05
N PRO A 136 -13.49 -0.66 13.92
CA PRO A 136 -14.33 0.11 12.98
C PRO A 136 -13.64 0.39 11.62
N VAL A 137 -12.41 -0.05 11.43
CA VAL A 137 -11.58 0.29 10.26
C VAL A 137 -12.07 -0.41 8.99
N CYS A 138 -12.57 -1.64 9.14
CA CYS A 138 -13.20 -2.40 8.08
C CYS A 138 -14.63 -2.79 8.47
N GLY A 139 -15.55 -2.77 7.50
CA GLY A 139 -16.93 -3.11 7.79
C GLY A 139 -17.88 -2.96 6.62
N ASN A 140 -19.15 -3.11 6.91
CA ASN A 140 -20.26 -2.92 6.01
C ASN A 140 -21.29 -2.03 6.73
N GLU A 141 -21.41 -0.80 6.30
CA GLU A 141 -22.35 0.18 6.80
C GLU A 141 -23.20 0.72 5.64
N ILE A 142 -24.12 1.62 5.93
CA ILE A 142 -25.04 2.21 4.95
C ILE A 142 -24.26 2.69 3.70
N GLY A 143 -24.51 2.06 2.56
CA GLY A 143 -23.96 2.46 1.29
C GLY A 143 -22.72 1.71 0.82
N GLY A 144 -22.28 0.65 1.52
CA GLY A 144 -21.27 -0.26 0.97
C GLY A 144 -20.28 -0.86 1.96
N PHE A 145 -19.43 -1.67 1.41
CA PHE A 145 -18.37 -2.37 2.11
C PHE A 145 -17.08 -1.56 2.03
N TYR A 146 -16.42 -1.33 3.15
CA TYR A 146 -15.25 -0.46 3.25
C TYR A 146 -14.12 -1.09 4.06
N CYS A 147 -12.90 -0.77 3.67
CA CYS A 147 -11.70 -1.00 4.45
C CYS A 147 -10.81 0.24 4.35
N TYR A 148 -10.53 0.85 5.50
CA TYR A 148 -9.64 2.00 5.68
C TYR A 148 -8.34 1.60 6.38
N LEU A 149 -8.07 0.30 6.53
CA LEU A 149 -6.78 -0.14 7.04
C LEU A 149 -5.69 0.22 6.03
N PRO A 150 -4.69 1.02 6.40
CA PRO A 150 -3.62 1.40 5.49
C PRO A 150 -2.78 0.18 5.12
N ILE A 151 -2.58 -0.06 3.81
CA ILE A 151 -1.72 -1.13 3.30
C ILE A 151 -0.55 -0.47 2.58
N THR A 152 0.63 -0.50 3.18
CA THR A 152 1.85 0.13 2.67
C THR A 152 2.60 -0.80 1.72
N TYR A 153 3.25 -0.23 0.70
CA TYR A 153 4.12 -0.92 -0.27
C TYR A 153 5.30 -0.04 -0.69
N LYS A 154 6.34 -0.64 -1.28
CA LYS A 154 7.55 0.04 -1.73
C LYS A 154 7.62 0.22 -3.24
#